data_f4a2ef569abd483d74b95021cf55de6b
#
_entry.id   f4a2ef569abd483d74b95021cf55de6b
#
_cell.length_a   1.000
_cell.length_b   1.000
_cell.length_c   1.000
_cell.angle_alpha   90.00
_cell.angle_beta   90.00
_cell.angle_gamma   90.00
#
_symmetry.space_group_name_H-M   'P 1'
#
loop_
_entity.id
_entity.type
_entity.pdbx_description
1 polymer ?
#
loop_
_entity_poly.entity_id
_entity_poly.type
_entity_poly.pdbx_seq_one_letter_code
_entity_poly.pdbx_strand_id
1 'polypeptide(L)'
;MSEAPTNRLDTAIAYLELHHQSNSFYASLLLSFQKYGTLSIKQIEAVEKGAERDKARTKSEVNPVTVIGMYRNADGVFRVKQSKESGNLYAMRLIPEATTKSERFVYERGGIYKLTADNRMTVEECAELGLLYSMCVICGADLTDPKSVARGMGATCAKNV
;
A
#
# COMPACT_ATOMS: atom_id res chain seq x y z
N MET A 1 -19.92 -24.66 -16.57
CA MET A 1 -20.92 -23.63 -16.20
C MET A 1 -20.20 -22.31 -16.30
N SER A 2 -20.50 -21.53 -17.33
CA SER A 2 -19.85 -20.22 -17.61
C SER A 2 -20.48 -19.18 -16.69
N GLU A 3 -19.72 -18.63 -15.76
CA GLU A 3 -20.16 -17.45 -15.01
C GLU A 3 -20.31 -16.30 -15.99
N ALA A 4 -21.53 -15.74 -16.07
CA ALA A 4 -21.78 -14.53 -16.84
C ALA A 4 -20.93 -13.38 -16.29
N PRO A 5 -20.43 -12.47 -17.14
CA PRO A 5 -19.69 -11.31 -16.68
C PRO A 5 -20.63 -10.45 -15.80
N THR A 6 -20.40 -10.46 -14.52
CA THR A 6 -21.12 -9.65 -13.55
C THR A 6 -20.93 -8.19 -13.93
N ASN A 7 -22.02 -7.49 -14.25
CA ASN A 7 -21.97 -6.06 -14.54
C ASN A 7 -21.39 -5.32 -13.32
N ARG A 8 -20.53 -4.32 -13.54
CA ARG A 8 -19.92 -3.50 -12.48
C ARG A 8 -20.97 -2.94 -11.50
N LEU A 9 -22.15 -2.58 -12.00
CA LEU A 9 -23.25 -2.11 -11.19
C LEU A 9 -23.74 -3.19 -10.22
N ASP A 10 -23.96 -4.42 -10.71
CA ASP A 10 -24.47 -5.53 -9.88
C ASP A 10 -23.48 -5.87 -8.76
N THR A 11 -22.18 -5.87 -9.07
CA THR A 11 -21.10 -6.06 -8.08
C THR A 11 -21.11 -4.95 -7.02
N ALA A 12 -21.29 -3.69 -7.43
CA ALA A 12 -21.35 -2.57 -6.52
C ALA A 12 -22.58 -2.64 -5.62
N ILE A 13 -23.74 -3.03 -6.15
CA ILE A 13 -24.98 -3.17 -5.37
C ILE A 13 -24.84 -4.30 -4.34
N ALA A 14 -24.36 -5.47 -4.73
CA ALA A 14 -24.13 -6.58 -3.80
C ALA A 14 -23.20 -6.16 -2.63
N TYR A 15 -22.16 -5.37 -2.92
CA TYR A 15 -21.27 -4.84 -1.89
C TYR A 15 -21.99 -3.85 -0.96
N LEU A 16 -22.81 -2.93 -1.49
CA LEU A 16 -23.60 -1.98 -0.72
C LEU A 16 -24.60 -2.67 0.21
N GLU A 17 -25.28 -3.72 -0.26
CA GLU A 17 -26.24 -4.51 0.53
C GLU A 17 -25.58 -5.17 1.74
N LEU A 18 -24.33 -5.60 1.62
CA LEU A 18 -23.57 -6.20 2.72
C LEU A 18 -23.08 -5.16 3.74
N HIS A 19 -22.77 -3.94 3.31
CA HIS A 19 -22.02 -2.98 4.11
C HIS A 19 -22.81 -1.71 4.51
N HIS A 20 -24.07 -1.53 4.07
CA HIS A 20 -24.85 -0.32 4.33
C HIS A 20 -25.14 -0.07 5.81
N GLN A 21 -25.25 -1.11 6.63
CA GLN A 21 -25.52 -0.96 8.07
C GLN A 21 -24.32 -0.37 8.83
N SER A 22 -23.11 -0.63 8.39
CA SER A 22 -21.89 -0.16 9.04
C SER A 22 -21.35 1.17 8.50
N ASN A 23 -21.93 1.69 7.39
CA ASN A 23 -21.40 2.85 6.71
C ASN A 23 -22.55 3.71 6.11
N SER A 24 -22.74 4.91 6.67
CA SER A 24 -23.79 5.84 6.25
C SER A 24 -23.67 6.28 4.78
N PHE A 25 -22.46 6.37 4.24
CA PHE A 25 -22.24 6.67 2.83
C PHE A 25 -22.78 5.54 1.93
N TYR A 26 -22.52 4.29 2.28
CA TYR A 26 -23.05 3.13 1.53
C TYR A 26 -24.56 3.03 1.66
N ALA A 27 -25.12 3.32 2.83
CA ALA A 27 -26.56 3.40 3.01
C ALA A 27 -27.21 4.45 2.09
N SER A 28 -26.62 5.64 1.96
CA SER A 28 -27.11 6.69 1.09
C SER A 28 -27.06 6.32 -0.40
N LEU A 29 -26.01 5.61 -0.82
CA LEU A 29 -25.89 5.12 -2.20
C LEU A 29 -26.91 4.02 -2.50
N LEU A 30 -27.18 3.12 -1.56
CA LEU A 30 -28.20 2.09 -1.71
C LEU A 30 -29.60 2.70 -1.83
N LEU A 31 -29.94 3.69 -1.00
CA LEU A 31 -31.17 4.45 -1.11
C LEU A 31 -31.29 5.17 -2.45
N SER A 32 -30.21 5.76 -2.94
CA SER A 32 -30.19 6.39 -4.28
C SER A 32 -30.47 5.38 -5.38
N PHE A 33 -29.87 4.21 -5.29
CA PHE A 33 -30.13 3.11 -6.23
C PHE A 33 -31.59 2.64 -6.18
N GLN A 34 -32.15 2.47 -4.99
CA GLN A 34 -33.56 2.09 -4.81
C GLN A 34 -34.51 3.12 -5.42
N LYS A 35 -34.15 4.41 -5.35
CA LYS A 35 -35.00 5.51 -5.88
C LYS A 35 -34.89 5.67 -7.39
N TYR A 36 -33.69 5.52 -7.96
CA TYR A 36 -33.39 5.87 -9.36
C TYR A 36 -33.09 4.65 -10.25
N GLY A 37 -32.96 3.45 -9.69
CA GLY A 37 -32.64 2.22 -10.42
C GLY A 37 -31.21 2.13 -10.96
N THR A 38 -30.36 3.13 -10.67
CA THR A 38 -28.98 3.17 -11.17
C THR A 38 -28.06 3.98 -10.25
N LEU A 39 -26.74 3.79 -10.41
CA LEU A 39 -25.69 4.61 -9.80
C LEU A 39 -24.84 5.25 -10.91
N SER A 40 -24.34 6.45 -10.67
CA SER A 40 -23.38 7.09 -11.57
C SER A 40 -22.03 6.34 -11.58
N ILE A 41 -21.28 6.50 -12.66
CA ILE A 41 -19.93 5.89 -12.78
C ILE A 41 -19.03 6.27 -11.59
N LYS A 42 -19.06 7.53 -11.15
CA LYS A 42 -18.30 8.01 -9.98
C LYS A 42 -18.72 7.33 -8.67
N GLN A 43 -20.00 7.02 -8.52
CA GLN A 43 -20.52 6.31 -7.36
C GLN A 43 -20.07 4.84 -7.37
N ILE A 44 -20.14 4.17 -8.53
CA ILE A 44 -19.63 2.80 -8.69
C ILE A 44 -18.13 2.74 -8.37
N GLU A 45 -17.32 3.64 -8.92
CA GLU A 45 -15.89 3.72 -8.64
C GLU A 45 -15.59 3.95 -7.14
N ALA A 46 -16.40 4.76 -6.47
CA ALA A 46 -16.25 4.99 -5.03
C ALA A 46 -16.52 3.72 -4.22
N VAL A 47 -17.51 2.92 -4.61
CA VAL A 47 -17.82 1.61 -4.00
C VAL A 47 -16.68 0.62 -4.26
N GLU A 48 -16.20 0.50 -5.49
CA GLU A 48 -15.09 -0.37 -5.86
C GLU A 48 -13.83 -0.06 -5.05
N LYS A 49 -13.45 1.22 -4.95
CA LYS A 49 -12.31 1.66 -4.12
C LYS A 49 -12.52 1.38 -2.63
N GLY A 50 -13.77 1.42 -2.17
CA GLY A 50 -14.14 1.01 -0.81
C GLY A 50 -13.92 -0.48 -0.59
N ALA A 51 -14.43 -1.31 -1.48
CA ALA A 51 -14.30 -2.76 -1.44
C ALA A 51 -12.82 -3.22 -1.49
N GLU A 52 -12.00 -2.58 -2.33
CA GLU A 52 -10.56 -2.85 -2.37
C GLU A 52 -9.86 -2.51 -1.05
N ARG A 53 -10.21 -1.37 -0.43
CA ARG A 53 -9.66 -0.98 0.87
C ARG A 53 -10.05 -1.96 1.97
N ASP A 54 -11.29 -2.43 2.00
CA ASP A 54 -11.77 -3.37 3.00
C ASP A 54 -11.11 -4.75 2.83
N LYS A 55 -10.93 -5.22 1.59
CA LYS A 55 -10.15 -6.45 1.30
C LYS A 55 -8.70 -6.32 1.77
N ALA A 56 -8.05 -5.20 1.51
CA ALA A 56 -6.68 -4.94 1.93
C ALA A 56 -6.58 -4.89 3.47
N ARG A 57 -7.55 -4.26 4.13
CA ARG A 57 -7.63 -4.17 5.59
C ARG A 57 -7.80 -5.55 6.22
N THR A 58 -8.71 -6.38 5.74
CA THR A 58 -8.92 -7.75 6.24
C THR A 58 -7.64 -8.58 6.10
N LYS A 59 -6.96 -8.50 4.95
CA LYS A 59 -5.69 -9.19 4.73
C LYS A 59 -4.60 -8.72 5.72
N SER A 60 -4.52 -7.43 5.97
CA SER A 60 -3.58 -6.85 6.93
C SER A 60 -3.92 -7.20 8.38
N GLU A 61 -5.21 -7.35 8.73
CA GLU A 61 -5.64 -7.76 10.07
C GLU A 61 -5.26 -9.22 10.39
N VAL A 62 -5.25 -10.11 9.39
CA VAL A 62 -4.86 -11.53 9.55
C VAL A 62 -3.35 -11.68 9.77
N ASN A 63 -2.52 -10.89 9.06
CA ASN A 63 -1.06 -10.91 9.19
C ASN A 63 -0.50 -9.48 9.17
N PRO A 64 -0.72 -8.72 10.28
CA PRO A 64 -0.42 -7.30 10.31
C PRO A 64 1.09 -7.02 10.30
N VAL A 65 1.45 -5.89 9.73
CA VAL A 65 2.80 -5.35 9.85
C VAL A 65 2.99 -4.81 11.27
N THR A 66 3.91 -5.41 12.01
CA THR A 66 4.22 -5.02 13.41
C THR A 66 5.64 -4.47 13.57
N VAL A 67 6.47 -4.59 12.55
CA VAL A 67 7.90 -4.24 12.60
C VAL A 67 8.21 -3.16 11.56
N ILE A 68 9.04 -2.20 11.93
CA ILE A 68 9.61 -1.23 10.99
C ILE A 68 10.55 -1.94 9.99
N GLY A 69 10.65 -1.45 8.76
CA GLY A 69 11.53 -2.07 7.75
C GLY A 69 11.11 -1.75 6.34
N MET A 70 11.68 -2.50 5.41
CA MET A 70 11.30 -2.45 3.99
C MET A 70 10.34 -3.59 3.66
N TYR A 71 9.36 -3.27 2.82
CA TYR A 71 8.30 -4.18 2.41
C TYR A 71 8.06 -4.05 0.91
N ARG A 72 7.70 -5.15 0.24
CA ARG A 72 7.36 -5.16 -1.19
C ARG A 72 6.07 -5.91 -1.44
N ASN A 73 5.19 -5.31 -2.24
CA ASN A 73 4.03 -5.98 -2.80
C ASN A 73 3.88 -5.65 -4.29
N ALA A 74 2.75 -6.01 -4.90
CA ALA A 74 2.47 -5.72 -6.32
C ALA A 74 2.42 -4.21 -6.64
N ASP A 75 2.10 -3.36 -5.65
CA ASP A 75 2.00 -1.90 -5.83
C ASP A 75 3.37 -1.20 -5.77
N GLY A 76 4.41 -1.87 -5.26
CA GLY A 76 5.75 -1.31 -5.17
C GLY A 76 6.51 -1.63 -3.89
N VAL A 77 7.50 -0.81 -3.60
CA VAL A 77 8.36 -0.92 -2.42
C VAL A 77 8.01 0.16 -1.41
N PHE A 78 7.92 -0.23 -0.15
CA PHE A 78 7.50 0.63 0.95
C PHE A 78 8.49 0.59 2.09
N ARG A 79 8.72 1.73 2.71
CA ARG A 79 9.40 1.84 4.00
C ARG A 79 8.38 2.04 5.10
N VAL A 80 8.28 1.10 6.02
CA VAL A 80 7.45 1.23 7.22
C VAL A 80 8.25 1.88 8.33
N LYS A 81 7.67 2.92 8.91
CA LYS A 81 8.22 3.69 10.04
C LYS A 81 7.19 3.79 11.15
N GLN A 82 7.67 4.13 12.34
CA GLN A 82 6.83 4.43 13.50
C GLN A 82 6.76 5.95 13.71
N SER A 83 5.55 6.46 13.90
CA SER A 83 5.32 7.85 14.30
C SER A 83 5.84 8.09 15.72
N LYS A 84 6.60 9.15 15.90
CA LYS A 84 7.11 9.55 17.23
C LYS A 84 6.00 10.06 18.16
N GLU A 85 4.95 10.64 17.58
CA GLU A 85 3.84 11.22 18.35
C GLU A 85 2.80 10.20 18.76
N SER A 86 2.34 9.36 17.81
CA SER A 86 1.25 8.41 18.04
C SER A 86 1.72 6.98 18.33
N GLY A 87 2.98 6.66 18.06
CA GLY A 87 3.49 5.29 18.12
C GLY A 87 2.99 4.36 17.00
N ASN A 88 2.09 4.85 16.14
CA ASN A 88 1.52 4.06 15.05
C ASN A 88 2.52 3.85 13.90
N LEU A 89 2.43 2.68 13.27
CA LEU A 89 3.17 2.40 12.06
C LEU A 89 2.49 3.05 10.84
N TYR A 90 3.31 3.54 9.92
CA TYR A 90 2.87 4.09 8.66
C TYR A 90 3.82 3.73 7.52
N ALA A 91 3.31 3.69 6.30
CA ALA A 91 4.07 3.34 5.12
C ALA A 91 4.40 4.57 4.27
N MET A 92 5.63 4.61 3.76
CA MET A 92 6.11 5.56 2.76
C MET A 92 6.49 4.77 1.52
N ARG A 93 5.92 5.13 0.37
CA ARG A 93 6.22 4.50 -0.91
C ARG A 93 7.55 4.99 -1.46
N LEU A 94 8.37 4.07 -1.97
CA LEU A 94 9.59 4.39 -2.69
C LEU A 94 9.26 4.89 -4.09
N ILE A 95 9.86 6.00 -4.48
CA ILE A 95 9.84 6.58 -5.83
C ILE A 95 11.27 6.51 -6.39
N PRO A 96 11.63 5.47 -7.13
CA PRO A 96 13.02 5.27 -7.59
C PRO A 96 13.52 6.38 -8.51
N GLU A 97 12.62 6.98 -9.29
CA GLU A 97 12.92 8.04 -10.27
C GLU A 97 13.12 9.43 -9.63
N ALA A 98 12.85 9.57 -8.33
CA ALA A 98 13.03 10.84 -7.64
C ALA A 98 14.50 11.26 -7.60
N THR A 99 14.75 12.51 -7.97
CA THR A 99 16.11 13.07 -8.09
C THR A 99 16.74 13.43 -6.74
N THR A 100 15.91 13.75 -5.75
CA THR A 100 16.38 14.13 -4.42
C THR A 100 16.02 13.08 -3.37
N LYS A 101 16.88 12.94 -2.37
CA LYS A 101 16.66 12.01 -1.24
C LYS A 101 15.33 12.24 -0.52
N SER A 102 14.88 13.49 -0.41
CA SER A 102 13.64 13.88 0.27
C SER A 102 12.38 13.42 -0.47
N GLU A 103 12.45 13.31 -1.80
CA GLU A 103 11.33 12.92 -2.66
C GLU A 103 11.25 11.41 -2.87
N ARG A 104 12.30 10.66 -2.54
CA ARG A 104 12.35 9.21 -2.74
C ARG A 104 11.38 8.42 -1.88
N PHE A 105 10.92 8.97 -0.79
CA PHE A 105 9.94 8.34 0.07
C PHE A 105 8.77 9.26 0.32
N VAL A 106 7.64 8.94 -0.26
CA VAL A 106 6.40 9.70 -0.15
C VAL A 106 5.43 8.97 0.78
N TYR A 107 4.82 9.70 1.73
CA TYR A 107 3.78 9.14 2.58
C TYR A 107 2.60 8.67 1.74
N GLU A 108 2.21 7.40 1.93
CA GLU A 108 1.03 6.84 1.27
C GLU A 108 -0.07 6.61 2.29
N ARG A 109 -1.14 7.39 2.18
CA ARG A 109 -2.30 7.27 3.06
C ARG A 109 -2.92 5.88 2.94
N GLY A 110 -2.99 5.16 4.05
CA GLY A 110 -3.51 3.79 4.07
C GLY A 110 -2.55 2.74 3.50
N GLY A 111 -1.33 3.12 3.09
CA GLY A 111 -0.34 2.21 2.53
C GLY A 111 0.02 1.05 3.47
N ILE A 112 -0.03 1.28 4.80
CA ILE A 112 0.23 0.23 5.79
C ILE A 112 -0.77 -0.94 5.68
N TYR A 113 -2.02 -0.68 5.33
CA TYR A 113 -3.06 -1.71 5.18
C TYR A 113 -2.95 -2.52 3.88
N LYS A 114 -2.12 -2.09 2.95
CA LYS A 114 -1.79 -2.83 1.73
C LYS A 114 -0.66 -3.86 1.94
N LEU A 115 -0.04 -3.85 3.12
CA LEU A 115 1.10 -4.67 3.48
C LEU A 115 0.71 -5.72 4.51
N THR A 116 1.43 -6.85 4.47
CA THR A 116 1.40 -7.90 5.48
C THR A 116 2.81 -8.19 5.96
N ALA A 117 2.96 -8.91 7.06
CA ALA A 117 4.29 -9.31 7.56
C ALA A 117 5.08 -10.10 6.51
N ASP A 118 4.40 -10.90 5.66
CA ASP A 118 5.03 -11.69 4.59
C ASP A 118 5.63 -10.83 3.47
N ASN A 119 5.23 -9.57 3.38
CA ASN A 119 5.77 -8.62 2.41
C ASN A 119 7.12 -8.03 2.83
N ARG A 120 7.64 -8.40 4.02
CA ARG A 120 8.90 -7.87 4.53
C ARG A 120 10.06 -8.34 3.65
N MET A 121 10.86 -7.39 3.22
CA MET A 121 12.06 -7.65 2.42
C MET A 121 13.22 -8.09 3.29
N THR A 122 14.02 -9.01 2.75
CA THR A 122 15.31 -9.40 3.35
C THR A 122 16.37 -8.31 3.08
N VAL A 123 17.49 -8.44 3.77
CA VAL A 123 18.66 -7.55 3.58
C VAL A 123 19.22 -7.67 2.17
N GLU A 124 19.24 -8.90 1.65
CA GLU A 124 19.72 -9.24 0.30
C GLU A 124 18.82 -8.58 -0.76
N GLU A 125 17.51 -8.69 -0.63
CA GLU A 125 16.56 -8.02 -1.54
C GLU A 125 16.69 -6.49 -1.50
N CYS A 126 16.94 -5.92 -0.31
CA CYS A 126 17.21 -4.49 -0.17
C CYS A 126 18.52 -4.10 -0.87
N ALA A 127 19.56 -4.92 -0.78
CA ALA A 127 20.84 -4.70 -1.43
C ALA A 127 20.74 -4.79 -2.95
N GLU A 128 20.02 -5.77 -3.49
CA GLU A 128 19.74 -5.92 -4.93
C GLU A 128 19.04 -4.69 -5.51
N LEU A 129 18.01 -4.19 -4.83
CA LEU A 129 17.35 -2.94 -5.24
C LEU A 129 18.30 -1.73 -5.13
N GLY A 130 19.16 -1.71 -4.12
CA GLY A 130 20.16 -0.67 -3.95
C GLY A 130 21.15 -0.63 -5.12
N LEU A 131 21.57 -1.78 -5.61
CA LEU A 131 22.39 -1.89 -6.81
C LEU A 131 21.66 -1.43 -8.06
N LEU A 132 20.40 -1.86 -8.22
CA LEU A 132 19.57 -1.51 -9.37
C LEU A 132 19.34 0.00 -9.50
N TYR A 133 19.06 0.68 -8.38
CA TYR A 133 18.74 2.09 -8.37
C TYR A 133 19.91 3.01 -8.02
N SER A 134 21.11 2.45 -7.79
CA SER A 134 22.30 3.19 -7.34
C SER A 134 22.06 4.04 -6.08
N MET A 135 21.14 3.58 -5.22
CA MET A 135 20.80 4.24 -3.96
C MET A 135 20.52 3.24 -2.85
N CYS A 136 20.78 3.62 -1.62
CA CYS A 136 20.38 2.82 -0.47
C CYS A 136 18.84 2.87 -0.29
N VAL A 137 18.13 1.78 -0.59
CA VAL A 137 16.66 1.72 -0.47
C VAL A 137 16.16 1.86 0.97
N ILE A 138 17.03 1.66 1.97
CA ILE A 138 16.67 1.80 3.38
C ILE A 138 16.55 3.27 3.79
N CYS A 139 17.49 4.13 3.37
CA CYS A 139 17.51 5.54 3.77
C CYS A 139 17.32 6.54 2.63
N GLY A 140 17.35 6.09 1.37
CA GLY A 140 17.23 6.92 0.17
C GLY A 140 18.48 7.72 -0.18
N ALA A 141 19.65 7.44 0.41
CA ALA A 141 20.89 8.14 0.08
C ALA A 141 21.52 7.52 -1.19
N ASP A 142 22.14 8.36 -2.02
CA ASP A 142 22.93 7.90 -3.14
C ASP A 142 24.13 7.06 -2.66
N LEU A 143 24.46 6.02 -3.41
CA LEU A 143 25.62 5.17 -3.14
C LEU A 143 26.77 5.67 -4.00
N THR A 144 27.66 6.43 -3.40
CA THR A 144 28.84 7.03 -4.07
C THR A 144 30.15 6.38 -3.64
N ASP A 145 30.22 5.85 -2.42
CA ASP A 145 31.38 5.12 -1.92
C ASP A 145 31.45 3.71 -2.56
N PRO A 146 32.62 3.28 -3.13
CA PRO A 146 32.73 2.01 -3.83
C PRO A 146 32.30 0.79 -3.01
N LYS A 147 32.58 0.77 -1.70
CA LYS A 147 32.17 -0.33 -0.82
C LYS A 147 30.66 -0.35 -0.58
N SER A 148 30.02 0.82 -0.52
CA SER A 148 28.57 0.96 -0.39
C SER A 148 27.87 0.60 -1.69
N VAL A 149 28.43 1.00 -2.83
CA VAL A 149 27.95 0.59 -4.17
C VAL A 149 28.01 -0.93 -4.30
N ALA A 150 29.18 -1.55 -4.05
CA ALA A 150 29.34 -3.00 -4.17
C ALA A 150 28.38 -3.80 -3.25
N ARG A 151 27.97 -3.22 -2.13
CA ARG A 151 27.04 -3.82 -1.17
C ARG A 151 25.57 -3.53 -1.47
N GLY A 152 25.27 -2.56 -2.36
CA GLY A 152 23.92 -2.07 -2.60
C GLY A 152 23.28 -1.33 -1.42
N MET A 153 24.09 -0.92 -0.41
CA MET A 153 23.61 -0.38 0.85
C MET A 153 24.63 0.53 1.52
N GLY A 154 24.18 1.63 2.10
CA GLY A 154 25.02 2.54 2.88
C GLY A 154 25.59 1.88 4.15
N ALA A 155 26.81 2.27 4.53
CA ALA A 155 27.55 1.65 5.65
C ALA A 155 26.78 1.69 6.98
N THR A 156 26.05 2.79 7.27
CA THR A 156 25.23 2.91 8.48
C THR A 156 24.02 2.00 8.43
N CYS A 157 23.36 1.89 7.28
CA CYS A 157 22.19 1.03 7.12
C CYS A 157 22.59 -0.45 7.24
N ALA A 158 23.73 -0.85 6.70
CA ALA A 158 24.24 -2.21 6.78
C ALA A 158 24.59 -2.69 8.21
N LYS A 159 24.75 -1.76 9.16
CA LYS A 159 25.01 -2.09 10.58
C LYS A 159 23.71 -2.24 11.39
N ASN A 160 22.59 -1.77 10.85
CA ASN A 160 21.31 -1.64 11.57
C ASN A 160 20.22 -2.54 10.96
N VAL A 161 20.57 -3.51 10.14
CA VAL A 161 19.65 -4.48 9.50
C VAL A 161 19.85 -5.87 10.06
#